data_f161b62e9c76436a03af23fedab4013f
#
_entry.id   f161b62e9c76436a03af23fedab4013f
#
_cell.length_a   1.000
_cell.length_b   1.000
_cell.length_c   1.000
_cell.angle_alpha   90.00
_cell.angle_beta   90.00
_cell.angle_gamma   90.00
#
_symmetry.space_group_name_H-M   'P 1'
#
loop_
_entity.id
_entity.type
_entity.pdbx_description
1 polymer ?
#
loop_
_entity_poly.entity_id
_entity_poly.type
_entity_poly.pdbx_seq_one_letter_code
_entity_poly.pdbx_strand_id
1 'polypeptide(L)'
;GPRTELFTRDQNNSLNSFRMIYIYTDGAASGNPGPGGYGIVMISGKYRRELAEGFTFTTNNRMELLAVIVALEQIKSPGSAVLVTSDSKYVIDSVVKGWVFNWLKKGFKDKKNPDLWRRFLKIYKKHNVKFEWVKGHNNHPENERCDALAVHASKATKLKVDKGYQESIKKPKGLL
;
A
#
# COMPACT_ATOMS: atom_id res chain seq x y z
N GLY A 1 9.10 8.09 21.10
CA GLY A 1 8.84 9.40 20.56
C GLY A 1 7.42 9.54 20.02
N PRO A 2 6.95 10.74 19.66
CA PRO A 2 5.56 10.97 19.26
C PRO A 2 5.11 10.14 18.04
N ARG A 3 6.05 9.62 17.26
CA ARG A 3 5.75 8.79 16.09
C ARG A 3 5.23 7.40 16.43
N THR A 4 5.60 6.88 17.59
CA THR A 4 5.15 5.56 18.03
C THR A 4 3.71 5.59 18.50
N GLU A 5 3.30 6.71 19.07
CA GLU A 5 1.95 6.90 19.62
C GLU A 5 0.89 7.07 18.53
N LEU A 6 1.29 7.52 17.33
CA LEU A 6 0.39 7.77 16.20
C LEU A 6 -0.44 6.54 15.81
N PHE A 7 0.16 5.36 15.89
CA PHE A 7 -0.44 4.13 15.38
C PHE A 7 -0.75 3.15 16.51
N THR A 8 -0.75 3.63 17.76
CA THR A 8 -1.13 2.86 18.92
C THR A 8 -2.51 3.28 19.42
N ARG A 9 -3.15 2.38 20.13
CA ARG A 9 -4.43 2.64 20.75
C ARG A 9 -4.23 3.69 21.85
N ASP A 10 -5.07 4.69 21.88
CA ASP A 10 -5.07 5.66 22.97
C ASP A 10 -5.53 4.98 24.27
N GLN A 11 -4.58 4.66 25.13
CA GLN A 11 -4.86 3.97 26.39
C GLN A 11 -5.50 4.88 27.45
N ASN A 12 -5.49 6.18 27.21
CA ASN A 12 -5.99 7.15 28.16
C ASN A 12 -7.48 7.44 28.01
N ASN A 13 -8.11 6.86 27.00
CA ASN A 13 -9.52 7.10 26.75
C ASN A 13 -10.35 5.87 27.12
N SER A 14 -10.87 5.86 28.35
CA SER A 14 -11.70 4.77 28.88
C SER A 14 -13.02 4.54 28.14
N LEU A 15 -13.35 5.35 27.13
CA LEU A 15 -14.60 5.30 26.39
C LEU A 15 -14.50 4.66 25.01
N ASN A 16 -13.49 3.81 24.78
CA ASN A 16 -13.34 3.05 23.51
C ASN A 16 -13.25 3.90 22.25
N SER A 17 -12.81 5.14 22.33
CA SER A 17 -12.60 5.92 21.14
C SER A 17 -11.27 5.51 20.50
N PHE A 18 -11.37 4.58 19.57
CA PHE A 18 -10.28 4.37 18.62
C PHE A 18 -10.23 5.58 17.72
N ARG A 19 -9.08 6.24 17.67
CA ARG A 19 -8.88 7.21 16.63
C ARG A 19 -8.81 6.47 15.31
N MET A 20 -9.62 6.90 14.35
CA MET A 20 -9.51 6.43 12.99
C MET A 20 -8.13 6.78 12.45
N ILE A 21 -7.47 5.82 11.83
CA ILE A 21 -6.23 6.05 11.10
C ILE A 21 -6.60 6.25 9.64
N TYR A 22 -6.26 7.42 9.11
CA TYR A 22 -6.47 7.74 7.69
C TYR A 22 -5.17 7.51 6.93
N ILE A 23 -5.23 6.68 5.90
CA ILE A 23 -4.09 6.36 5.06
C ILE A 23 -4.41 6.80 3.63
N TYR A 24 -3.50 7.54 3.04
CA TYR A 24 -3.53 7.95 1.64
C TYR A 24 -2.33 7.32 0.96
N THR A 25 -2.53 6.75 -0.21
CA THR A 25 -1.47 6.04 -0.94
C THR A 25 -1.49 6.37 -2.40
N ASP A 26 -0.31 6.31 -3.02
CA ASP A 26 -0.16 6.33 -4.46
C ASP A 26 1.08 5.56 -4.87
N GLY A 27 1.08 5.08 -6.11
CA GLY A 27 2.21 4.38 -6.69
C GLY A 27 2.31 4.68 -8.17
N ALA A 28 3.52 4.68 -8.68
CA ALA A 28 3.78 4.97 -10.08
C ALA A 28 5.01 4.21 -10.57
N ALA A 29 5.03 3.90 -11.86
CA ALA A 29 6.22 3.40 -12.54
C ALA A 29 6.34 4.05 -13.92
N SER A 30 7.51 4.57 -14.22
CA SER A 30 7.80 5.16 -15.52
C SER A 30 8.09 4.05 -16.53
N GLY A 31 7.31 4.01 -17.65
CA GLY A 31 7.45 2.97 -18.66
C GLY A 31 6.74 1.66 -18.35
N ASN A 32 6.22 1.49 -17.18
CA ASN A 32 5.37 0.39 -16.66
C ASN A 32 5.50 -0.95 -17.41
N PRO A 33 6.58 -1.76 -17.19
CA PRO A 33 7.54 -1.67 -16.10
C PRO A 33 8.64 -0.64 -16.34
N GLY A 34 9.21 -0.19 -15.22
CA GLY A 34 10.32 0.76 -15.22
C GLY A 34 10.63 1.22 -13.79
N PRO A 35 11.44 2.26 -13.64
CA PRO A 35 11.68 2.84 -12.33
C PRO A 35 10.37 3.31 -11.72
N GLY A 36 10.15 2.97 -10.47
CA GLY A 36 8.88 3.30 -9.81
C GLY A 36 9.07 3.69 -8.36
N GLY A 37 7.97 4.04 -7.72
CA GLY A 37 7.96 4.42 -6.33
C GLY A 37 6.55 4.45 -5.77
N TYR A 38 6.47 4.49 -4.44
CA TYR A 38 5.22 4.74 -3.76
C TYR A 38 5.32 5.91 -2.79
N GLY A 39 4.18 6.50 -2.49
CA GLY A 39 4.04 7.55 -1.50
C GLY A 39 2.87 7.25 -0.57
N ILE A 40 3.07 7.54 0.70
CA ILE A 40 2.10 7.28 1.76
C ILE A 40 1.99 8.52 2.64
N VAL A 41 0.75 8.87 2.99
CA VAL A 41 0.46 9.83 4.06
C VAL A 41 -0.43 9.12 5.08
N MET A 42 -0.04 9.15 6.34
CA MET A 42 -0.80 8.57 7.45
C MET A 42 -1.16 9.66 8.43
N ILE A 43 -2.44 9.75 8.79
CA ILE A 43 -2.96 10.77 9.72
C ILE A 43 -3.80 10.10 10.80
N SER A 44 -3.53 10.45 12.05
CA SER A 44 -4.36 10.06 13.18
C SER A 44 -4.41 11.22 14.18
N GLY A 45 -5.58 11.86 14.28
CA GLY A 45 -5.74 13.08 15.08
C GLY A 45 -4.82 14.18 14.55
N LYS A 46 -3.98 14.72 15.41
CA LYS A 46 -3.02 15.79 15.07
C LYS A 46 -1.70 15.26 14.48
N TYR A 47 -1.51 13.94 14.45
CA TYR A 47 -0.26 13.34 13.98
C TYR A 47 -0.33 13.06 12.49
N ARG A 48 0.79 13.31 11.83
CA ARG A 48 0.97 13.07 10.40
C ARG A 48 2.33 12.42 10.16
N ARG A 49 2.36 11.39 9.31
CA ARG A 49 3.58 10.75 8.88
C ARG A 49 3.56 10.54 7.37
N GLU A 50 4.69 10.78 6.74
CA GLU A 50 4.87 10.52 5.31
C GLU A 50 5.96 9.47 5.11
N LEU A 51 5.73 8.56 4.15
CA LEU A 51 6.70 7.55 3.74
C LEU A 51 6.75 7.49 2.21
N ALA A 52 7.93 7.18 1.70
CA ALA A 52 8.13 6.99 0.26
C ALA A 52 9.32 6.05 0.03
N GLU A 53 9.28 5.27 -1.03
CA GLU A 53 10.37 4.41 -1.49
C GLU A 53 10.40 4.37 -2.99
N GLY A 54 11.59 4.28 -3.57
CA GLY A 54 11.80 4.12 -5.00
C GLY A 54 12.45 2.79 -5.33
N PHE A 55 12.15 2.29 -6.52
CA PHE A 55 12.58 0.97 -7.01
C PHE A 55 13.12 1.08 -8.42
N THR A 56 14.11 0.25 -8.74
CA THR A 56 14.80 0.29 -10.03
C THR A 56 13.93 -0.16 -11.19
N PHE A 57 13.12 -1.21 -10.97
CA PHE A 57 12.30 -1.81 -12.01
C PHE A 57 11.08 -2.49 -11.39
N THR A 58 9.90 -1.96 -11.67
CA THR A 58 8.64 -2.42 -11.08
C THR A 58 7.45 -2.00 -11.94
N THR A 59 6.23 -2.18 -11.45
CA THR A 59 5.01 -1.79 -12.17
C THR A 59 4.16 -0.85 -11.32
N ASN A 60 3.25 -0.11 -11.98
CA ASN A 60 2.28 0.74 -11.30
C ASN A 60 1.48 -0.05 -10.26
N ASN A 61 0.94 -1.20 -10.66
CA ASN A 61 0.10 -2.00 -9.77
C ASN A 61 0.86 -2.50 -8.54
N ARG A 62 2.12 -2.89 -8.72
CA ARG A 62 2.95 -3.31 -7.58
C ARG A 62 3.18 -2.17 -6.61
N MET A 63 3.46 -0.97 -7.12
CA MET A 63 3.70 0.21 -6.27
C MET A 63 2.43 0.65 -5.54
N GLU A 64 1.28 0.63 -6.22
CA GLU A 64 -0.01 0.91 -5.60
C GLU A 64 -0.33 -0.06 -4.47
N LEU A 65 -0.14 -1.35 -4.69
CA LEU A 65 -0.40 -2.37 -3.69
C LEU A 65 0.62 -2.33 -2.54
N LEU A 66 1.90 -2.17 -2.86
CA LEU A 66 2.96 -2.10 -1.85
C LEU A 66 2.78 -0.91 -0.92
N ALA A 67 2.32 0.23 -1.43
CA ALA A 67 2.02 1.40 -0.61
C ALA A 67 1.00 1.06 0.48
N VAL A 68 -0.08 0.39 0.13
CA VAL A 68 -1.11 -0.01 1.10
C VAL A 68 -0.53 -1.00 2.12
N ILE A 69 0.22 -1.99 1.66
CA ILE A 69 0.84 -2.98 2.54
C ILE A 69 1.76 -2.32 3.57
N VAL A 70 2.69 -1.50 3.10
CA VAL A 70 3.67 -0.84 3.97
C VAL A 70 2.98 0.08 4.97
N ALA A 71 1.97 0.82 4.53
CA ALA A 71 1.19 1.68 5.42
C ALA A 71 0.54 0.87 6.54
N LEU A 72 -0.15 -0.21 6.21
CA LEU A 72 -0.79 -1.06 7.21
C LEU A 72 0.22 -1.71 8.15
N GLU A 73 1.39 -2.07 7.65
CA GLU A 73 2.46 -2.66 8.45
C GLU A 73 3.07 -1.69 9.47
N GLN A 74 2.89 -0.38 9.29
CA GLN A 74 3.33 0.61 10.27
C GLN A 74 2.47 0.63 11.54
N ILE A 75 1.25 0.11 11.46
CA ILE A 75 0.30 0.15 12.58
C ILE A 75 0.63 -0.97 13.56
N LYS A 76 0.89 -0.60 14.80
CA LYS A 76 1.35 -1.55 15.83
C LYS A 76 0.23 -2.14 16.67
N SER A 77 -0.85 -1.39 16.88
CA SER A 77 -1.99 -1.88 17.66
C SER A 77 -2.91 -2.73 16.81
N PRO A 78 -3.11 -4.03 17.13
CA PRO A 78 -4.06 -4.86 16.40
C PRO A 78 -5.49 -4.36 16.58
N GLY A 79 -6.35 -4.63 15.58
CA GLY A 79 -7.75 -4.23 15.63
C GLY A 79 -7.98 -2.74 15.41
N SER A 80 -7.02 -2.02 14.86
CA SER A 80 -7.17 -0.60 14.57
C SER A 80 -8.17 -0.37 13.45
N ALA A 81 -8.96 0.71 13.57
CA ALA A 81 -9.87 1.15 12.51
C ALA A 81 -9.09 2.03 11.53
N VAL A 82 -9.11 1.62 10.26
CA VAL A 82 -8.30 2.24 9.21
C VAL A 82 -9.16 2.55 8.00
N LEU A 83 -9.01 3.75 7.45
CA LEU A 83 -9.59 4.11 6.16
C LEU A 83 -8.45 4.38 5.17
N VAL A 84 -8.35 3.57 4.13
CA VAL A 84 -7.36 3.72 3.07
C VAL A 84 -8.02 4.40 1.87
N THR A 85 -7.49 5.55 1.49
CA THR A 85 -7.91 6.31 0.31
C THR A 85 -6.88 6.15 -0.79
N SER A 86 -7.31 5.69 -1.95
CA SER A 86 -6.44 5.42 -3.10
C SER A 86 -7.20 5.67 -4.40
N ASP A 87 -6.46 6.00 -5.46
CA ASP A 87 -7.01 6.11 -6.81
C ASP A 87 -6.86 4.79 -7.61
N SER A 88 -6.28 3.76 -7.01
CA SER A 88 -6.06 2.47 -7.66
C SER A 88 -7.30 1.59 -7.61
N LYS A 89 -8.02 1.49 -8.72
CA LYS A 89 -9.11 0.53 -8.83
C LYS A 89 -8.62 -0.91 -8.73
N TYR A 90 -7.42 -1.17 -9.24
CA TYR A 90 -6.82 -2.51 -9.14
C TYR A 90 -6.76 -2.98 -7.68
N VAL A 91 -6.25 -2.16 -6.78
CA VAL A 91 -6.14 -2.53 -5.37
C VAL A 91 -7.52 -2.59 -4.71
N ILE A 92 -8.30 -1.53 -4.85
CA ILE A 92 -9.58 -1.41 -4.14
C ILE A 92 -10.58 -2.47 -4.61
N ASP A 93 -10.76 -2.64 -5.91
CA ASP A 93 -11.71 -3.61 -6.44
C ASP A 93 -11.32 -5.04 -6.10
N SER A 94 -10.03 -5.36 -6.13
CA SER A 94 -9.53 -6.70 -5.78
C SER A 94 -9.93 -7.09 -4.35
N VAL A 95 -9.97 -6.12 -3.44
CA VAL A 95 -10.33 -6.35 -2.04
C VAL A 95 -11.83 -6.19 -1.82
N VAL A 96 -12.41 -5.07 -2.22
CA VAL A 96 -13.79 -4.71 -1.93
C VAL A 96 -14.78 -5.63 -2.65
N LYS A 97 -14.47 -6.00 -3.88
CA LYS A 97 -15.28 -6.99 -4.64
C LYS A 97 -14.97 -8.43 -4.27
N GLY A 98 -14.03 -8.65 -3.38
CA GLY A 98 -13.71 -9.97 -2.86
C GLY A 98 -12.87 -10.84 -3.78
N TRP A 99 -12.36 -10.31 -4.91
CA TRP A 99 -11.62 -11.11 -5.90
C TRP A 99 -10.38 -11.76 -5.33
N VAL A 100 -9.63 -11.04 -4.50
CA VAL A 100 -8.37 -11.55 -3.93
C VAL A 100 -8.58 -12.80 -3.07
N PHE A 101 -9.72 -12.90 -2.41
CA PHE A 101 -10.03 -14.06 -1.57
C PHE A 101 -10.27 -15.31 -2.42
N ASN A 102 -10.88 -15.15 -3.59
CA ASN A 102 -11.01 -16.24 -4.56
C ASN A 102 -9.66 -16.62 -5.18
N TRP A 103 -8.82 -15.63 -5.49
CA TRP A 103 -7.48 -15.90 -5.99
C TRP A 103 -6.66 -16.71 -4.99
N LEU A 104 -6.76 -16.36 -3.72
CA LEU A 104 -6.08 -17.13 -2.65
C LEU A 104 -6.51 -18.59 -2.63
N LYS A 105 -7.81 -18.85 -2.71
CA LYS A 105 -8.37 -20.22 -2.75
C LYS A 105 -7.81 -21.02 -3.92
N LYS A 106 -7.52 -20.37 -5.04
CA LYS A 106 -6.99 -20.99 -6.26
C LYS A 106 -5.46 -20.94 -6.34
N GLY A 107 -4.78 -20.57 -5.26
CA GLY A 107 -3.32 -20.45 -5.23
C GLY A 107 -2.77 -19.36 -6.13
N PHE A 108 -3.55 -18.33 -6.44
CA PHE A 108 -3.19 -17.25 -7.35
C PHE A 108 -2.86 -17.70 -8.78
N LYS A 109 -3.41 -18.85 -9.19
CA LYS A 109 -3.20 -19.36 -10.55
C LYS A 109 -3.58 -18.30 -11.58
N ASP A 110 -2.66 -18.02 -12.52
CA ASP A 110 -2.83 -17.04 -13.61
C ASP A 110 -3.09 -15.61 -13.10
N LYS A 111 -2.72 -15.30 -11.86
CA LYS A 111 -2.83 -13.95 -11.29
C LYS A 111 -1.47 -13.35 -11.04
N LYS A 112 -1.37 -12.04 -11.28
CA LYS A 112 -0.15 -11.28 -11.04
C LYS A 112 -0.01 -10.91 -9.57
N ASN A 113 1.23 -10.69 -9.15
CA ASN A 113 1.58 -10.14 -7.84
C ASN A 113 1.17 -11.02 -6.64
N PRO A 114 1.28 -12.36 -6.75
CA PRO A 114 0.88 -13.22 -5.63
C PRO A 114 1.71 -12.97 -4.37
N ASP A 115 2.98 -12.63 -4.51
CA ASP A 115 3.85 -12.29 -3.38
C ASP A 115 3.30 -11.12 -2.56
N LEU A 116 2.92 -10.04 -3.24
CA LEU A 116 2.38 -8.86 -2.57
C LEU A 116 0.97 -9.11 -2.02
N TRP A 117 0.12 -9.83 -2.75
CA TRP A 117 -1.22 -10.13 -2.27
C TRP A 117 -1.20 -11.03 -1.03
N ARG A 118 -0.29 -11.99 -0.95
CA ARG A 118 -0.12 -12.80 0.27
C ARG A 118 0.32 -11.95 1.45
N ARG A 119 1.26 -11.03 1.23
CA ARG A 119 1.71 -10.09 2.26
C ARG A 119 0.59 -9.15 2.69
N PHE A 120 -0.20 -8.65 1.73
CA PHE A 120 -1.38 -7.84 2.00
C PHE A 120 -2.37 -8.57 2.90
N LEU A 121 -2.76 -9.78 2.55
CA LEU A 121 -3.75 -10.56 3.31
C LEU A 121 -3.29 -10.83 4.73
N LYS A 122 -1.99 -11.04 4.93
CA LYS A 122 -1.42 -11.24 6.26
C LYS A 122 -1.60 -10.03 7.17
N ILE A 123 -1.40 -8.82 6.66
CA ILE A 123 -1.55 -7.60 7.45
C ILE A 123 -3.01 -7.14 7.51
N TYR A 124 -3.77 -7.33 6.44
CA TYR A 124 -5.16 -6.92 6.34
C TYR A 124 -6.03 -7.50 7.45
N LYS A 125 -5.85 -8.79 7.75
CA LYS A 125 -6.66 -9.49 8.76
C LYS A 125 -6.41 -8.98 10.19
N LYS A 126 -5.35 -8.22 10.43
CA LYS A 126 -5.01 -7.69 11.77
C LYS A 126 -5.75 -6.42 12.13
N HIS A 127 -6.41 -5.78 11.18
CA HIS A 127 -7.05 -4.49 11.38
C HIS A 127 -8.45 -4.44 10.75
N ASN A 128 -9.24 -3.44 11.13
CA ASN A 128 -10.51 -3.13 10.49
C ASN A 128 -10.28 -2.11 9.39
N VAL A 129 -10.05 -2.59 8.17
CA VAL A 129 -9.65 -1.75 7.05
C VAL A 129 -10.85 -1.53 6.13
N LYS A 130 -11.15 -0.27 5.89
CA LYS A 130 -12.10 0.17 4.86
C LYS A 130 -11.34 0.92 3.77
N PHE A 131 -11.90 0.90 2.58
CA PHE A 131 -11.30 1.56 1.41
C PHE A 131 -12.24 2.63 0.87
N GLU A 132 -11.63 3.72 0.41
CA GLU A 132 -12.31 4.78 -0.32
C GLU A 132 -11.54 5.05 -1.61
N TRP A 133 -12.24 4.91 -2.74
CA TRP A 133 -11.65 5.25 -4.03
C TRP A 133 -11.83 6.74 -4.31
N VAL A 134 -10.78 7.39 -4.81
CA VAL A 134 -10.83 8.76 -5.31
C VAL A 134 -10.27 8.79 -6.72
N LYS A 135 -10.79 9.70 -7.53
CA LYS A 135 -10.26 9.91 -8.87
C LYS A 135 -8.89 10.56 -8.78
N GLY A 136 -7.89 10.00 -9.46
CA GLY A 136 -6.55 10.58 -9.52
C GLY A 136 -6.55 11.98 -10.14
N HIS A 137 -5.68 12.85 -9.65
CA HIS A 137 -5.51 14.23 -10.12
C HIS A 137 -6.81 15.06 -10.10
N ASN A 138 -7.62 14.87 -9.06
CA ASN A 138 -8.91 15.53 -8.90
C ASN A 138 -8.94 16.48 -7.69
N ASN A 139 -7.88 17.25 -7.50
CA ASN A 139 -7.76 18.23 -6.42
C ASN A 139 -7.92 17.67 -5.01
N HIS A 140 -7.54 16.40 -4.80
CA HIS A 140 -7.51 15.80 -3.48
C HIS A 140 -6.11 16.00 -2.89
N PRO A 141 -5.93 16.89 -1.88
CA PRO A 141 -4.59 17.31 -1.44
C PRO A 141 -3.69 16.16 -0.99
N GLU A 142 -4.21 15.22 -0.22
CA GLU A 142 -3.39 14.12 0.28
C GLU A 142 -3.05 13.11 -0.81
N ASN A 143 -3.98 12.87 -1.74
CA ASN A 143 -3.71 12.01 -2.89
C ASN A 143 -2.62 12.63 -3.78
N GLU A 144 -2.70 13.93 -4.03
CA GLU A 144 -1.67 14.65 -4.79
C GLU A 144 -0.31 14.65 -4.07
N ARG A 145 -0.32 14.74 -2.73
CA ARG A 145 0.90 14.63 -1.95
C ARG A 145 1.55 13.24 -2.11
N CYS A 146 0.74 12.19 -2.07
CA CYS A 146 1.22 10.82 -2.28
C CYS A 146 1.82 10.65 -3.68
N ASP A 147 1.18 11.21 -4.71
CA ASP A 147 1.72 11.21 -6.08
C ASP A 147 3.09 11.89 -6.13
N ALA A 148 3.21 13.07 -5.55
CA ALA A 148 4.49 13.80 -5.51
C ALA A 148 5.58 13.00 -4.79
N LEU A 149 5.25 12.36 -3.66
CA LEU A 149 6.18 11.50 -2.93
C LEU A 149 6.62 10.30 -3.78
N ALA A 150 5.69 9.66 -4.46
CA ALA A 150 5.96 8.50 -5.31
C ALA A 150 6.88 8.84 -6.47
N VAL A 151 6.56 9.93 -7.18
CA VAL A 151 7.36 10.39 -8.33
C VAL A 151 8.75 10.80 -7.90
N HIS A 152 8.87 11.57 -6.82
CA HIS A 152 10.16 11.98 -6.27
C HIS A 152 11.02 10.77 -5.89
N ALA A 153 10.43 9.80 -5.19
CA ALA A 153 11.12 8.58 -4.80
C ALA A 153 11.61 7.78 -6.00
N SER A 154 10.82 7.70 -7.07
CA SER A 154 11.18 6.96 -8.29
C SER A 154 12.38 7.55 -9.02
N LYS A 155 12.69 8.81 -8.79
CA LYS A 155 13.80 9.55 -9.41
C LYS A 155 15.01 9.68 -8.51
N ALA A 156 15.01 9.07 -7.34
CA ALA A 156 16.11 9.14 -6.40
C ALA A 156 17.37 8.44 -6.95
N THR A 157 18.53 8.83 -6.42
CA THR A 157 19.82 8.25 -6.84
C THR A 157 20.02 6.83 -6.31
N LYS A 158 19.42 6.52 -5.16
CA LYS A 158 19.49 5.18 -4.56
C LYS A 158 18.10 4.56 -4.59
N LEU A 159 17.93 3.59 -5.48
CA LEU A 159 16.68 2.86 -5.63
C LEU A 159 16.84 1.44 -5.10
N LYS A 160 15.77 0.93 -4.51
CA LYS A 160 15.70 -0.46 -4.06
C LYS A 160 15.41 -1.39 -5.24
N VAL A 161 15.66 -2.66 -5.03
CA VAL A 161 15.31 -3.70 -5.98
C VAL A 161 13.96 -4.30 -5.59
N ASP A 162 13.04 -4.37 -6.53
CA ASP A 162 11.79 -5.11 -6.35
C ASP A 162 12.05 -6.59 -6.65
N LYS A 163 12.49 -7.31 -5.62
CA LYS A 163 12.91 -8.71 -5.76
C LYS A 163 11.78 -9.62 -6.23
N GLY A 164 10.57 -9.40 -5.71
CA GLY A 164 9.41 -10.19 -6.09
C GLY A 164 9.06 -10.02 -7.56
N TYR A 165 9.17 -8.80 -8.07
CA TYR A 165 8.95 -8.55 -9.49
C TYR A 165 10.03 -9.20 -10.36
N GLN A 166 11.31 -9.05 -9.97
CA GLN A 166 12.41 -9.67 -10.70
C GLN A 166 12.26 -11.20 -10.79
N GLU A 167 11.86 -11.83 -9.70
CA GLU A 167 11.59 -13.28 -9.70
C GLU A 167 10.44 -13.63 -10.64
N SER A 168 9.38 -12.81 -10.68
CA SER A 168 8.17 -13.08 -11.47
C SER A 168 8.42 -13.02 -12.98
N ILE A 169 9.39 -12.22 -13.42
CA ILE A 169 9.69 -12.07 -14.86
C ILE A 169 10.77 -13.05 -15.35
N LYS A 170 11.40 -13.79 -14.45
CA LYS A 170 12.32 -14.87 -14.86
C LYS A 170 11.52 -15.98 -15.53
N LYS A 171 12.01 -16.48 -16.65
CA LYS A 171 11.38 -17.62 -17.31
C LYS A 171 11.46 -18.84 -16.41
N PRO A 172 10.36 -19.61 -16.26
CA PRO A 172 10.39 -20.85 -15.52
C PRO A 172 11.46 -21.80 -16.08
N LYS A 173 12.28 -22.35 -15.19
CA LYS A 173 13.23 -23.38 -15.58
C LYS A 173 12.46 -24.61 -16.03
N GLY A 174 12.85 -25.22 -17.14
CA GLY A 174 12.27 -26.47 -17.60
C GLY A 174 11.16 -26.35 -18.63
N LEU A 175 10.92 -25.19 -19.19
CA LEU A 175 10.01 -24.97 -20.30
C LEU A 175 10.69 -25.11 -21.68
N LEU A 176 11.81 -25.74 -21.70
CA LEU A 176 12.52 -26.00 -22.97
C LEU A 176 12.28 -27.44 -23.41
#